data_7e1c09a7d1f427d2477dc28d49de6afa
#
_entry.id   7e1c09a7d1f427d2477dc28d49de6afa
#
_cell.length_a   1.000
_cell.length_b   1.000
_cell.length_c   1.000
_cell.angle_alpha   90.00
_cell.angle_beta   90.00
_cell.angle_gamma   90.00
#
_symmetry.space_group_name_H-M   'P 1'
#
loop_
_entity.id
_entity.type
_entity.pdbx_description
1 polymer ?
#
loop_
_entity_poly.entity_id
_entity_poly.type
_entity_poly.pdbx_seq_one_letter_code
_entity_poly.pdbx_strand_id
1 'polypeptide(L)'
;MFRSRAPILALVLSVALAGGVRDAWAQEAEATEEEATVVVPDLPPPPYEARLLRLAEILGSVQYLRNLCSPEEETGWRDSMQALLNSETAGEADRREQLTAGYNRGFRAFASVYTSCTEAAVVAEERYRHEGATLVAEIVSRYGN
;
A
#
# COMPACT_ATOMS: atom_id res chain seq x y z
N MET A 1 -42.04 -14.01 -20.72
CA MET A 1 -43.45 -13.55 -20.98
C MET A 1 -43.56 -12.15 -20.43
N PHE A 2 -44.18 -11.28 -21.25
CA PHE A 2 -44.46 -9.85 -21.08
C PHE A 2 -43.24 -8.93 -21.12
N ARG A 3 -42.86 -8.31 -22.19
CA ARG A 3 -43.43 -7.46 -23.27
C ARG A 3 -44.33 -6.32 -22.77
N SER A 4 -43.78 -5.09 -22.86
CA SER A 4 -44.49 -3.89 -23.33
C SER A 4 -43.45 -2.79 -23.59
N ARG A 5 -43.17 -2.42 -24.65
CA ARG A 5 -43.39 -1.63 -25.89
C ARG A 5 -44.19 -0.34 -25.63
N ALA A 6 -43.55 0.81 -25.76
CA ALA A 6 -43.46 1.79 -26.83
C ALA A 6 -44.61 2.83 -26.79
N PRO A 7 -44.66 3.80 -27.71
CA PRO A 7 -43.78 4.94 -28.02
C PRO A 7 -44.61 6.27 -28.08
N ILE A 8 -44.19 7.23 -28.96
CA ILE A 8 -44.98 8.32 -29.59
C ILE A 8 -44.68 9.71 -29.03
N LEU A 9 -44.11 10.44 -29.81
CA LEU A 9 -44.28 11.34 -30.96
C LEU A 9 -44.32 12.81 -30.54
N ALA A 10 -43.34 13.48 -31.02
CA ALA A 10 -43.35 14.67 -31.88
C ALA A 10 -44.34 15.80 -31.57
N LEU A 11 -43.84 16.98 -31.44
CA LEU A 11 -44.23 18.06 -32.33
C LEU A 11 -43.24 19.23 -32.34
N VAL A 12 -42.94 19.67 -33.51
CA VAL A 12 -42.20 20.83 -33.97
C VAL A 12 -42.99 22.10 -33.64
N LEU A 13 -42.34 23.18 -33.22
CA LEU A 13 -42.68 24.48 -33.76
C LEU A 13 -41.53 25.49 -33.60
N SER A 14 -41.09 25.97 -34.76
CA SER A 14 -40.13 27.03 -34.93
C SER A 14 -40.75 28.37 -34.65
N VAL A 15 -40.04 29.26 -33.94
CA VAL A 15 -40.16 30.73 -34.14
C VAL A 15 -38.81 31.37 -33.98
N ALA A 16 -38.32 31.92 -35.07
CA ALA A 16 -37.17 32.80 -35.11
C ALA A 16 -37.61 34.21 -34.72
N LEU A 17 -36.85 34.84 -33.87
CA LEU A 17 -36.79 36.33 -33.86
C LEU A 17 -35.39 36.77 -33.42
N ALA A 18 -34.80 37.55 -34.29
CA ALA A 18 -33.51 38.20 -34.16
C ALA A 18 -33.51 39.25 -33.04
N GLY A 19 -32.45 39.25 -32.28
CA GLY A 19 -32.12 40.33 -31.33
C GLY A 19 -30.68 40.15 -30.91
N GLY A 20 -29.78 40.89 -31.53
CA GLY A 20 -28.37 40.90 -31.21
C GLY A 20 -28.13 41.49 -29.82
N VAL A 21 -27.49 40.72 -29.00
CA VAL A 21 -26.83 41.21 -27.80
C VAL A 21 -25.41 40.71 -27.85
N ARG A 22 -24.50 41.64 -27.77
CA ARG A 22 -23.06 41.43 -27.75
C ARG A 22 -22.72 40.50 -26.60
N ASP A 23 -22.24 39.33 -26.90
CA ASP A 23 -21.64 38.43 -25.95
C ASP A 23 -20.32 39.08 -25.48
N ALA A 24 -20.38 39.64 -24.28
CA ALA A 24 -19.19 39.88 -23.50
C ALA A 24 -18.58 38.51 -23.18
N TRP A 25 -17.49 38.23 -23.82
CA TRP A 25 -16.65 37.10 -23.52
C TRP A 25 -16.16 37.24 -22.08
N ALA A 26 -16.89 36.66 -21.14
CA ALA A 26 -16.35 36.35 -19.84
C ALA A 26 -15.31 35.23 -20.10
N GLN A 27 -14.06 35.68 -20.20
CA GLN A 27 -12.92 34.80 -20.16
C GLN A 27 -12.85 34.34 -18.71
N GLU A 28 -13.47 33.18 -18.48
CA GLU A 28 -13.30 32.41 -17.27
C GLU A 28 -11.83 32.02 -17.27
N ALA A 29 -11.06 32.75 -16.50
CA ALA A 29 -9.70 32.36 -16.19
C ALA A 29 -9.80 31.03 -15.40
N GLU A 30 -9.60 29.93 -16.09
CA GLU A 30 -9.24 28.68 -15.44
C GLU A 30 -7.96 28.97 -14.65
N ALA A 31 -8.15 29.24 -13.36
CA ALA A 31 -7.07 29.18 -12.40
C ALA A 31 -6.61 27.71 -12.41
N THR A 32 -5.59 27.44 -13.18
CA THR A 32 -4.80 26.23 -13.02
C THR A 32 -4.27 26.32 -11.59
N GLU A 33 -4.92 25.62 -10.67
CA GLU A 33 -4.35 25.30 -9.37
C GLU A 33 -3.08 24.49 -9.67
N GLU A 34 -1.98 25.18 -9.78
CA GLU A 34 -0.65 24.61 -9.76
C GLU A 34 -0.52 24.00 -8.38
N GLU A 35 -0.84 22.70 -8.30
CA GLU A 35 -0.66 21.88 -7.12
C GLU A 35 0.83 21.95 -6.77
N ALA A 36 1.14 22.83 -5.83
CA ALA A 36 2.48 23.00 -5.33
C ALA A 36 2.89 21.64 -4.74
N THR A 37 3.59 20.83 -5.53
CA THR A 37 4.28 19.66 -5.04
C THR A 37 5.23 20.12 -3.96
N VAL A 38 4.82 19.94 -2.72
CA VAL A 38 5.70 20.12 -1.55
C VAL A 38 6.84 19.11 -1.75
N VAL A 39 7.96 19.57 -2.25
CA VAL A 39 9.20 18.79 -2.27
C VAL A 39 9.61 18.62 -0.82
N VAL A 40 9.18 17.50 -0.23
CA VAL A 40 9.68 17.08 1.07
C VAL A 40 11.18 16.83 0.91
N PRO A 41 12.06 17.50 1.66
CA PRO A 41 13.49 17.25 1.56
C PRO A 41 13.76 15.77 1.79
N ASP A 42 14.55 15.17 0.91
CA ASP A 42 14.97 13.78 1.03
C ASP A 42 15.92 13.68 2.25
N LEU A 43 15.33 13.40 3.40
CA LEU A 43 16.08 13.23 4.64
C LEU A 43 16.89 11.93 4.53
N PRO A 44 18.14 11.91 4.99
CA PRO A 44 18.91 10.67 5.01
C PRO A 44 18.17 9.61 5.82
N PRO A 45 18.18 8.33 5.38
CA PRO A 45 17.52 7.26 6.10
C PRO A 45 18.09 7.12 7.52
N PRO A 46 17.27 6.66 8.47
CA PRO A 46 17.73 6.49 9.85
C PRO A 46 18.85 5.45 9.93
N PRO A 47 19.74 5.53 10.94
CA PRO A 47 20.92 4.65 11.05
C PRO A 47 20.57 3.16 11.23
N TYR A 48 19.31 2.85 11.51
CA TYR A 48 18.78 1.48 11.62
C TYR A 48 18.03 0.99 10.37
N GLU A 49 18.01 1.75 9.28
CA GLU A 49 17.24 1.41 8.06
C GLU A 49 17.55 0.00 7.54
N ALA A 50 18.81 -0.39 7.47
CA ALA A 50 19.21 -1.72 7.02
C ALA A 50 18.59 -2.84 7.90
N ARG A 51 18.43 -2.58 9.21
CA ARG A 51 17.78 -3.51 10.14
C ARG A 51 16.28 -3.54 9.94
N LEU A 52 15.65 -2.39 9.67
CA LEU A 52 14.21 -2.34 9.32
C LEU A 52 13.92 -3.10 8.03
N LEU A 53 14.73 -2.93 7.00
CA LEU A 53 14.58 -3.68 5.74
C LEU A 53 14.70 -5.19 5.99
N ARG A 54 15.64 -5.63 6.84
CA ARG A 54 15.75 -7.04 7.21
C ARG A 54 14.57 -7.51 8.04
N LEU A 55 14.07 -6.70 8.96
CA LEU A 55 12.88 -7.00 9.76
C LEU A 55 11.63 -7.15 8.87
N ALA A 56 11.45 -6.26 7.90
CA ALA A 56 10.37 -6.37 6.93
C ALA A 56 10.41 -7.70 6.16
N GLU A 57 11.59 -8.10 5.69
CA GLU A 57 11.80 -9.39 5.02
C GLU A 57 11.47 -10.59 5.92
N ILE A 58 11.88 -10.52 7.19
CA ILE A 58 11.56 -11.56 8.19
C ILE A 58 10.06 -11.64 8.42
N LEU A 59 9.36 -10.51 8.58
CA LEU A 59 7.91 -10.49 8.77
C LEU A 59 7.19 -11.18 7.61
N GLY A 60 7.59 -10.93 6.37
CA GLY A 60 7.04 -11.59 5.20
C GLY A 60 7.32 -13.11 5.18
N SER A 61 8.53 -13.49 5.55
CA SER A 61 8.94 -14.90 5.63
C SER A 61 8.14 -15.68 6.68
N VAL A 62 8.03 -15.12 7.88
CA VAL A 62 7.28 -15.71 8.99
C VAL A 62 5.79 -15.79 8.64
N GLN A 63 5.22 -14.73 8.06
CA GLN A 63 3.82 -14.78 7.65
C GLN A 63 3.54 -15.95 6.69
N TYR A 64 4.39 -16.13 5.67
CA TYR A 64 4.20 -17.25 4.75
C TYR A 64 4.25 -18.60 5.47
N LEU A 65 5.28 -18.82 6.27
CA LEU A 65 5.50 -20.08 6.97
C LEU A 65 4.40 -20.38 7.99
N ARG A 66 3.91 -19.37 8.70
CA ARG A 66 2.77 -19.50 9.62
C ARG A 66 1.49 -19.84 8.88
N ASN A 67 1.17 -19.12 7.81
CA ASN A 67 0.00 -19.44 6.97
C ASN A 67 0.04 -20.88 6.46
N LEU A 68 1.24 -21.38 6.17
CA LEU A 68 1.42 -22.75 5.69
C LEU A 68 1.25 -23.79 6.78
N CYS A 69 1.73 -23.52 8.01
CA CYS A 69 1.80 -24.50 9.08
C CYS A 69 0.75 -24.33 10.19
N SER A 70 0.24 -23.13 10.38
CA SER A 70 -0.71 -22.79 11.48
C SER A 70 -1.71 -21.72 11.02
N PRO A 71 -2.50 -21.99 9.97
CA PRO A 71 -3.36 -20.96 9.37
C PRO A 71 -4.43 -20.41 10.32
N GLU A 72 -4.83 -21.18 11.35
CA GLU A 72 -5.83 -20.76 12.32
C GLU A 72 -5.31 -19.75 13.35
N GLU A 73 -3.99 -19.65 13.51
CA GLU A 73 -3.33 -18.74 14.44
C GLU A 73 -2.86 -17.44 13.77
N GLU A 74 -3.19 -17.26 12.50
CA GLU A 74 -2.56 -16.32 11.61
C GLU A 74 -3.32 -14.99 11.45
N THR A 75 -3.14 -14.06 12.34
CA THR A 75 -3.73 -12.73 12.14
C THR A 75 -2.80 -11.55 12.38
N GLY A 76 -1.66 -11.74 13.04
CA GLY A 76 -0.87 -10.64 13.56
C GLY A 76 0.29 -10.13 12.69
N TRP A 77 0.85 -10.94 11.80
CA TRP A 77 2.10 -10.59 11.09
C TRP A 77 1.91 -9.52 10.02
N ARG A 78 0.80 -9.59 9.30
CA ARG A 78 0.43 -8.55 8.33
C ARG A 78 0.12 -7.23 9.03
N ASP A 79 -0.60 -7.29 10.14
CA ASP A 79 -0.94 -6.12 10.95
C ASP A 79 0.32 -5.51 11.58
N SER A 80 1.26 -6.36 12.03
CA SER A 80 2.57 -5.92 12.51
C SER A 80 3.36 -5.20 11.42
N MET A 81 3.37 -5.71 10.19
CA MET A 81 3.99 -5.02 9.07
C MET A 81 3.31 -3.70 8.75
N GLN A 82 1.98 -3.64 8.79
CA GLN A 82 1.24 -2.41 8.56
C GLN A 82 1.52 -1.37 9.65
N ALA A 83 1.60 -1.79 10.90
CA ALA A 83 1.96 -0.93 12.02
C ALA A 83 3.39 -0.38 11.86
N LEU A 84 4.35 -1.23 11.47
CA LEU A 84 5.71 -0.83 11.17
C LEU A 84 5.77 0.23 10.07
N LEU A 85 5.07 0.02 8.96
CA LEU A 85 5.00 0.98 7.86
C LEU A 85 4.41 2.33 8.32
N ASN A 86 3.37 2.30 9.13
CA ASN A 86 2.71 3.52 9.57
C ASN A 86 3.57 4.33 10.56
N SER A 87 4.35 3.66 11.41
CA SER A 87 5.24 4.32 12.36
C SER A 87 6.53 4.84 11.73
N GLU A 88 7.11 4.08 10.80
CA GLU A 88 8.46 4.33 10.31
C GLU A 88 8.53 5.12 9.01
N THR A 89 7.42 5.18 8.26
CA THR A 89 7.42 5.77 6.91
C THR A 89 6.31 6.79 6.69
N ALA A 90 5.90 7.49 7.74
CA ALA A 90 4.89 8.53 7.63
C ALA A 90 5.41 9.69 6.76
N GLY A 91 4.78 9.90 5.59
CA GLY A 91 5.19 10.93 4.63
C GLY A 91 6.38 10.53 3.73
N GLU A 92 6.92 9.33 3.84
CA GLU A 92 8.10 8.86 3.10
C GLU A 92 7.73 7.70 2.17
N ALA A 93 7.15 8.03 1.02
CA ALA A 93 6.61 7.05 0.06
C ALA A 93 7.65 6.04 -0.41
N ASP A 94 8.86 6.49 -0.73
CA ASP A 94 9.94 5.65 -1.23
C ASP A 94 10.44 4.64 -0.19
N ARG A 95 10.58 5.07 1.08
CA ARG A 95 10.92 4.17 2.17
C ARG A 95 9.81 3.14 2.42
N ARG A 96 8.56 3.58 2.34
CA ARG A 96 7.41 2.68 2.46
C ARG A 96 7.43 1.61 1.37
N GLU A 97 7.72 1.99 0.13
CA GLU A 97 7.85 1.05 -0.98
C GLU A 97 8.99 0.06 -0.75
N GLN A 98 10.16 0.52 -0.31
CA GLN A 98 11.32 -0.33 -0.05
C GLN A 98 11.04 -1.37 1.05
N LEU A 99 10.42 -0.97 2.17
CA LEU A 99 10.04 -1.90 3.25
C LEU A 99 8.97 -2.89 2.78
N THR A 100 7.98 -2.43 2.01
CA THR A 100 6.95 -3.30 1.41
C THR A 100 7.58 -4.29 0.44
N ALA A 101 8.53 -3.86 -0.37
CA ALA A 101 9.27 -4.74 -1.27
C ALA A 101 10.09 -5.78 -0.51
N GLY A 102 10.70 -5.40 0.61
CA GLY A 102 11.40 -6.31 1.53
C GLY A 102 10.49 -7.42 2.05
N TYR A 103 9.34 -7.03 2.61
CA TYR A 103 8.31 -7.95 3.09
C TYR A 103 7.84 -8.93 1.99
N ASN A 104 7.49 -8.41 0.82
CA ASN A 104 7.08 -9.23 -0.31
C ASN A 104 8.19 -10.18 -0.81
N ARG A 105 9.45 -9.76 -0.69
CA ARG A 105 10.61 -10.60 -1.03
C ARG A 105 10.74 -11.78 -0.08
N GLY A 106 10.65 -11.54 1.23
CA GLY A 106 10.67 -12.58 2.26
C GLY A 106 9.54 -13.60 2.07
N PHE A 107 8.31 -13.12 1.87
CA PHE A 107 7.15 -13.97 1.61
C PHE A 107 7.37 -14.88 0.39
N ARG A 108 7.79 -14.31 -0.74
CA ARG A 108 8.00 -15.08 -1.98
C ARG A 108 9.17 -16.04 -1.91
N ALA A 109 10.22 -15.72 -1.17
CA ALA A 109 11.37 -16.59 -1.01
C ALA A 109 10.96 -17.93 -0.44
N PHE A 110 10.11 -17.97 0.58
CA PHE A 110 9.61 -19.21 1.16
C PHE A 110 8.48 -19.84 0.35
N ALA A 111 7.60 -19.04 -0.26
CA ALA A 111 6.55 -19.54 -1.14
C ALA A 111 7.08 -20.31 -2.35
N SER A 112 8.28 -19.99 -2.80
CA SER A 112 8.93 -20.70 -3.91
C SER A 112 9.55 -22.05 -3.51
N VAL A 113 9.75 -22.30 -2.22
CA VAL A 113 10.44 -23.50 -1.71
C VAL A 113 9.49 -24.46 -1.02
N TYR A 114 8.57 -23.94 -0.20
CA TYR A 114 7.67 -24.74 0.61
C TYR A 114 6.23 -24.63 0.09
N THR A 115 5.65 -25.72 -0.36
CA THR A 115 4.25 -25.81 -0.80
C THR A 115 3.35 -26.55 0.19
N SER A 116 3.95 -27.14 1.22
CA SER A 116 3.27 -27.83 2.32
C SER A 116 4.06 -27.66 3.61
N CYS A 117 3.36 -27.76 4.74
CA CYS A 117 4.01 -27.71 6.04
C CYS A 117 4.88 -28.95 6.24
N THR A 118 6.17 -28.72 6.40
CA THR A 118 7.18 -29.74 6.68
C THR A 118 7.93 -29.40 7.96
N GLU A 119 8.62 -30.36 8.56
CA GLU A 119 9.49 -30.10 9.70
C GLU A 119 10.53 -29.00 9.40
N ALA A 120 11.09 -29.01 8.20
CA ALA A 120 12.03 -27.96 7.75
C ALA A 120 11.37 -26.58 7.66
N ALA A 121 10.09 -26.48 7.27
CA ALA A 121 9.34 -25.23 7.26
C ALA A 121 9.10 -24.72 8.69
N VAL A 122 8.79 -25.59 9.63
CA VAL A 122 8.62 -25.23 11.06
C VAL A 122 9.92 -24.71 11.65
N VAL A 123 11.03 -25.43 11.43
CA VAL A 123 12.36 -24.99 11.90
C VAL A 123 12.77 -23.65 11.27
N ALA A 124 12.44 -23.43 9.99
CA ALA A 124 12.69 -22.16 9.33
C ALA A 124 11.88 -21.02 9.98
N GLU A 125 10.60 -21.24 10.27
CA GLU A 125 9.73 -20.26 10.97
C GLU A 125 10.32 -19.86 12.32
N GLU A 126 10.64 -20.82 13.17
CA GLU A 126 11.20 -20.56 14.50
C GLU A 126 12.51 -19.76 14.43
N ARG A 127 13.39 -20.12 13.50
CA ARG A 127 14.65 -19.38 13.29
C ARG A 127 14.43 -17.93 12.89
N TYR A 128 13.55 -17.70 11.92
CA TYR A 128 13.27 -16.33 11.44
C TYR A 128 12.55 -15.50 12.50
N ARG A 129 11.63 -16.09 13.23
CA ARG A 129 10.96 -15.44 14.36
C ARG A 129 11.95 -15.04 15.46
N HIS A 130 12.90 -15.90 15.79
CA HIS A 130 13.95 -15.59 16.77
C HIS A 130 14.88 -14.46 16.27
N GLU A 131 15.29 -14.50 15.01
CA GLU A 131 16.07 -13.44 14.38
C GLU A 131 15.32 -12.09 14.43
N GLY A 132 14.05 -12.09 14.09
CA GLY A 132 13.19 -10.89 14.14
C GLY A 132 13.11 -10.31 15.55
N ALA A 133 12.88 -11.14 16.56
CA ALA A 133 12.85 -10.70 17.96
C ALA A 133 14.19 -10.08 18.40
N THR A 134 15.31 -10.65 17.98
CA THR A 134 16.64 -10.13 18.26
C THR A 134 16.85 -8.76 17.60
N LEU A 135 16.48 -8.62 16.33
CA LEU A 135 16.58 -7.34 15.60
C LEU A 135 15.74 -6.24 16.25
N VAL A 136 14.52 -6.54 16.65
CA VAL A 136 13.66 -5.58 17.37
C VAL A 136 14.32 -5.14 18.67
N ALA A 137 14.81 -6.09 19.47
CA ALA A 137 15.48 -5.77 20.72
C ALA A 137 16.74 -4.90 20.52
N GLU A 138 17.52 -5.15 19.46
CA GLU A 138 18.68 -4.35 19.10
C GLU A 138 18.29 -2.92 18.67
N ILE A 139 17.27 -2.78 17.83
CA ILE A 139 16.79 -1.46 17.38
C ILE A 139 16.32 -0.66 18.59
N VAL A 140 15.43 -1.25 19.41
CA VAL A 140 14.87 -0.58 20.58
C VAL A 140 15.96 -0.20 21.60
N SER A 141 16.91 -1.09 21.85
CA SER A 141 17.97 -0.80 22.83
C SER A 141 18.93 0.31 22.42
N ARG A 142 19.10 0.53 21.11
CA ARG A 142 20.05 1.54 20.59
C ARG A 142 19.38 2.84 20.17
N TYR A 143 18.14 2.79 19.75
CA TYR A 143 17.46 3.92 19.10
C TYR A 143 16.07 4.21 19.68
N GLY A 144 15.53 3.31 20.52
CA GLY A 144 14.29 3.55 21.25
C GLY A 144 14.52 4.57 22.38
N ASN A 145 13.66 5.61 22.43
CA ASN A 145 13.67 6.61 23.49
C ASN A 145 12.77 6.20 24.65
#